data_71163fe67103c8154ce83df1437c1349
#
_entry.id   71163fe67103c8154ce83df1437c1349
#
_cell.length_a   1.000
_cell.length_b   1.000
_cell.length_c   1.000
_cell.angle_alpha   90.00
_cell.angle_beta   90.00
_cell.angle_gamma   90.00
#
_symmetry.space_group_name_H-M   'P 1'
#
loop_
_entity.id
_entity.type
_entity.pdbx_description
1 polymer ?
#
loop_
_entity_poly.entity_id
_entity_poly.type
_entity_poly.pdbx_seq_one_letter_code
_entity_poly.pdbx_strand_id
1 'polypeptide(L)'
;FYLHSRLLERCAKLSDELGGGSMTGLPIIETKANDVSAYIPTNVISITDGQVFLESDLFNQGVRPAINVGISVSRVGGDAQIKAMKQVSGSLRLDLSQYRELEAFAAFGSDLDAASAAALGRGERLVELLKQSQYSPYPVEDEVVSIWLGTSGQLDSVPVGDARRFEREFLDHLRRSEGGILDEIRDTGKLPDETIERLERSVKQFKEEFTTSDGSSAAPKEEPTEAMDEDDEDRDSVKVNRPAPAGSSAG
;
A
#
# COMPACT_ATOMS: atom_id res chain seq x y z
N PHE A 1 33.77 -3.68 -14.00
CA PHE A 1 33.03 -4.43 -12.97
C PHE A 1 33.79 -4.50 -11.65
N TYR A 2 35.03 -4.97 -11.67
CA TYR A 2 35.84 -5.16 -10.45
C TYR A 2 36.01 -3.89 -9.60
N LEU A 3 36.19 -2.72 -10.21
CA LEU A 3 36.34 -1.46 -9.51
C LEU A 3 35.00 -1.04 -8.80
N HIS A 4 33.90 -1.20 -9.51
CA HIS A 4 32.57 -0.92 -8.95
C HIS A 4 32.24 -1.87 -7.80
N SER A 5 32.51 -3.16 -7.96
CA SER A 5 32.31 -4.18 -6.93
C SER A 5 33.11 -3.85 -5.67
N ARG A 6 34.42 -3.57 -5.81
CA ARG A 6 35.27 -3.20 -4.68
C ARG A 6 34.78 -1.95 -3.94
N LEU A 7 34.27 -0.96 -4.67
CA LEU A 7 33.76 0.26 -4.06
C LEU A 7 32.47 -0.01 -3.28
N LEU A 8 31.52 -0.71 -3.87
CA LEU A 8 30.20 -0.93 -3.30
C LEU A 8 30.21 -1.93 -2.15
N GLU A 9 31.06 -2.96 -2.21
CA GLU A 9 31.18 -3.95 -1.12
C GLU A 9 31.88 -3.43 0.14
N ARG A 10 32.33 -2.18 0.15
CA ARG A 10 32.69 -1.50 1.41
C ARG A 10 31.49 -1.22 2.31
N CYS A 11 30.32 -1.11 1.70
CA CYS A 11 29.07 -0.93 2.41
C CYS A 11 28.60 -2.29 2.92
N ALA A 12 28.77 -2.52 4.22
CA ALA A 12 28.49 -3.80 4.86
C ALA A 12 28.00 -3.63 6.29
N LYS A 13 27.33 -4.66 6.80
CA LYS A 13 27.03 -4.85 8.22
C LYS A 13 28.09 -5.79 8.79
N LEU A 14 28.82 -5.34 9.80
CA LEU A 14 29.81 -6.15 10.51
C LEU A 14 29.12 -7.06 11.54
N SER A 15 29.78 -8.19 11.85
CA SER A 15 29.37 -9.06 12.96
C SER A 15 29.58 -8.36 14.32
N ASP A 16 28.89 -8.86 15.33
CA ASP A 16 29.02 -8.33 16.69
C ASP A 16 30.46 -8.47 17.24
N GLU A 17 31.18 -9.54 16.84
CA GLU A 17 32.58 -9.74 17.17
C GLU A 17 33.50 -8.62 16.65
N LEU A 18 33.12 -8.01 15.54
CA LEU A 18 33.83 -6.89 14.91
C LEU A 18 33.23 -5.51 15.31
N GLY A 19 32.38 -5.48 16.31
CA GLY A 19 31.78 -4.26 16.84
C GLY A 19 30.43 -3.89 16.24
N GLY A 20 29.85 -4.73 15.36
CA GLY A 20 28.47 -4.58 14.86
C GLY A 20 28.20 -3.34 14.01
N GLY A 21 29.21 -2.60 13.58
CA GLY A 21 29.06 -1.39 12.75
C GLY A 21 28.41 -1.66 11.40
N SER A 22 27.80 -0.63 10.81
CA SER A 22 27.19 -0.74 9.47
C SER A 22 27.45 0.49 8.63
N MET A 23 27.55 0.29 7.32
CA MET A 23 27.66 1.35 6.32
C MET A 23 26.66 1.06 5.20
N THR A 24 25.78 2.00 4.89
CA THR A 24 24.84 1.93 3.78
C THR A 24 25.33 2.82 2.65
N GLY A 25 25.41 2.26 1.43
CA GLY A 25 25.73 3.00 0.21
C GLY A 25 24.49 3.16 -0.66
N LEU A 26 24.25 4.36 -1.16
CA LEU A 26 23.15 4.68 -2.08
C LEU A 26 23.76 5.20 -3.41
N PRO A 27 24.25 4.30 -4.30
CA PRO A 27 24.76 4.71 -5.60
C PRO A 27 23.61 5.18 -6.49
N ILE A 28 23.77 6.35 -7.10
CA ILE A 28 22.80 6.92 -8.04
C ILE A 28 23.35 6.71 -9.44
N ILE A 29 22.59 5.99 -10.27
CA ILE A 29 22.97 5.64 -11.64
C ILE A 29 21.99 6.28 -12.60
N GLU A 30 22.48 7.08 -13.52
CA GLU A 30 21.71 7.62 -14.63
C GLU A 30 21.53 6.56 -15.70
N THR A 31 20.28 6.39 -16.16
CA THR A 31 19.97 5.58 -17.35
C THR A 31 19.69 6.50 -18.54
N LYS A 32 20.14 6.11 -19.72
CA LYS A 32 19.78 6.80 -20.96
C LYS A 32 18.54 6.15 -21.56
N ALA A 33 17.52 6.96 -21.88
CA ALA A 33 16.24 6.48 -22.44
C ALA A 33 15.58 5.36 -21.60
N ASN A 34 15.72 5.40 -20.27
CA ASN A 34 15.24 4.39 -19.34
C ASN A 34 15.83 2.97 -19.59
N ASP A 35 16.94 2.85 -20.30
CA ASP A 35 17.58 1.55 -20.57
C ASP A 35 18.37 1.07 -19.35
N VAL A 36 17.73 0.20 -18.57
CA VAL A 36 18.34 -0.47 -17.41
C VAL A 36 19.18 -1.69 -17.79
N SER A 37 19.13 -2.12 -19.06
CA SER A 37 19.89 -3.26 -19.58
C SER A 37 21.32 -2.89 -19.99
N ALA A 38 21.65 -1.60 -19.97
CA ALA A 38 22.98 -1.09 -20.25
C ALA A 38 24.03 -1.63 -19.26
N TYR A 39 25.30 -1.59 -19.66
CA TYR A 39 26.42 -2.21 -18.92
C TYR A 39 26.56 -1.72 -17.47
N ILE A 40 26.49 -0.42 -17.22
CA ILE A 40 26.67 0.13 -15.86
C ILE A 40 25.47 -0.19 -14.96
N PRO A 41 24.20 0.06 -15.37
CA PRO A 41 23.05 -0.31 -14.55
C PRO A 41 23.03 -1.80 -14.18
N THR A 42 23.22 -2.69 -15.15
CA THR A 42 23.21 -4.15 -14.90
C THR A 42 24.29 -4.60 -13.92
N ASN A 43 25.49 -4.05 -14.02
CA ASN A 43 26.58 -4.35 -13.09
C ASN A 43 26.25 -3.88 -11.68
N VAL A 44 25.74 -2.65 -11.53
CA VAL A 44 25.41 -2.11 -10.21
C VAL A 44 24.25 -2.87 -9.57
N ILE A 45 23.20 -3.21 -10.32
CA ILE A 45 22.09 -4.05 -9.84
C ILE A 45 22.59 -5.41 -9.35
N SER A 46 23.58 -6.02 -10.05
CA SER A 46 24.11 -7.32 -9.66
C SER A 46 24.98 -7.29 -8.40
N ILE A 47 25.61 -6.15 -8.10
CA ILE A 47 26.48 -5.98 -6.93
C ILE A 47 25.67 -5.59 -5.68
N THR A 48 24.64 -4.77 -5.85
CA THR A 48 23.85 -4.19 -4.74
C THR A 48 22.73 -5.13 -4.25
N ASP A 49 22.19 -4.84 -3.08
CA ASP A 49 21.09 -5.61 -2.46
C ASP A 49 19.70 -5.19 -2.93
N GLY A 50 19.62 -4.53 -4.03
CA GLY A 50 18.36 -4.09 -4.64
C GLY A 50 18.51 -2.76 -5.34
N GLN A 51 17.41 -2.29 -5.91
CA GLN A 51 17.33 -1.01 -6.62
C GLN A 51 15.98 -0.34 -6.42
N VAL A 52 16.01 0.97 -6.42
CA VAL A 52 14.83 1.84 -6.48
C VAL A 52 14.79 2.47 -7.87
N PHE A 53 13.74 2.18 -8.63
CA PHE A 53 13.52 2.75 -9.95
C PHE A 53 12.79 4.08 -9.85
N LEU A 54 13.38 5.12 -10.44
CA LEU A 54 12.76 6.44 -10.61
C LEU A 54 12.37 6.62 -12.08
N GLU A 55 11.11 6.92 -12.33
CA GLU A 55 10.56 7.09 -13.68
C GLU A 55 10.15 8.52 -13.97
N SER A 56 10.56 9.03 -15.13
CA SER A 56 10.21 10.38 -15.58
C SER A 56 8.69 10.56 -15.76
N ASP A 57 7.99 9.53 -16.23
CA ASP A 57 6.55 9.58 -16.45
C ASP A 57 5.78 9.76 -15.15
N LEU A 58 6.15 9.03 -14.09
CA LEU A 58 5.58 9.21 -12.75
C LEU A 58 5.86 10.62 -12.21
N PHE A 59 7.07 11.12 -12.42
CA PHE A 59 7.43 12.47 -12.00
C PHE A 59 6.57 13.53 -12.68
N ASN A 60 6.35 13.39 -13.99
CA ASN A 60 5.54 14.31 -14.79
C ASN A 60 4.05 14.24 -14.42
N GLN A 61 3.56 13.06 -14.00
CA GLN A 61 2.21 12.85 -13.46
C GLN A 61 2.04 13.41 -12.03
N GLY A 62 3.11 13.95 -11.43
CA GLY A 62 3.05 14.52 -10.08
C GLY A 62 3.22 13.48 -8.96
N VAL A 63 3.57 12.23 -9.27
CA VAL A 63 3.95 11.21 -8.28
C VAL A 63 5.38 11.50 -7.83
N ARG A 64 5.54 11.98 -6.61
CA ARG A 64 6.84 12.36 -6.04
C ARG A 64 6.95 11.86 -4.61
N PRO A 65 7.97 11.04 -4.30
CA PRO A 65 9.04 10.55 -5.19
C PRO A 65 8.50 9.67 -6.33
N ALA A 66 9.15 9.73 -7.50
CA ALA A 66 8.71 9.07 -8.73
C ALA A 66 9.14 7.59 -8.76
N ILE A 67 8.87 6.86 -7.68
CA ILE A 67 9.31 5.48 -7.47
C ILE A 67 8.32 4.52 -8.12
N ASN A 68 8.81 3.69 -9.04
CA ASN A 68 8.04 2.55 -9.54
C ASN A 68 8.19 1.37 -8.58
N VAL A 69 7.15 1.14 -7.77
CA VAL A 69 7.11 0.06 -6.75
C VAL A 69 7.11 -1.33 -7.40
N GLY A 70 6.56 -1.46 -8.61
CA GLY A 70 6.44 -2.74 -9.31
C GLY A 70 7.77 -3.37 -9.68
N ILE A 71 8.70 -2.55 -10.19
CA ILE A 71 10.02 -3.00 -10.67
C ILE A 71 11.16 -2.73 -9.69
N SER A 72 10.90 -1.98 -8.61
CA SER A 72 11.86 -1.81 -7.53
C SER A 72 11.97 -3.08 -6.70
N VAL A 73 13.19 -3.43 -6.30
CA VAL A 73 13.48 -4.68 -5.57
C VAL A 73 14.39 -4.40 -4.39
N SER A 74 14.11 -5.02 -3.25
CA SER A 74 15.02 -5.11 -2.12
C SER A 74 15.29 -6.57 -1.78
N ARG A 75 16.56 -6.99 -1.76
CA ARG A 75 16.97 -8.34 -1.35
C ARG A 75 16.92 -8.52 0.17
N VAL A 76 17.10 -7.44 0.93
CA VAL A 76 16.91 -7.41 2.38
C VAL A 76 15.43 -7.49 2.73
N GLY A 77 14.62 -6.74 1.99
CA GLY A 77 13.16 -6.81 2.03
C GLY A 77 12.59 -6.64 3.42
N GLY A 78 11.66 -7.51 3.75
CA GLY A 78 10.96 -7.49 5.03
C GLY A 78 11.83 -7.71 6.27
N ASP A 79 13.07 -8.19 6.13
CA ASP A 79 13.93 -8.41 7.31
C ASP A 79 14.41 -7.11 7.94
N ALA A 80 14.45 -6.03 7.17
CA ALA A 80 14.75 -4.69 7.66
C ALA A 80 13.53 -3.97 8.28
N GLN A 81 12.31 -4.48 8.08
CA GLN A 81 11.09 -3.86 8.57
C GLN A 81 10.76 -4.29 10.00
N ILE A 82 10.22 -3.36 10.80
CA ILE A 82 9.56 -3.71 12.07
C ILE A 82 8.30 -4.53 11.80
N LYS A 83 7.83 -5.28 12.81
CA LYS A 83 6.68 -6.17 12.65
C LYS A 83 5.41 -5.44 12.25
N ALA A 84 5.16 -4.26 12.81
CA ALA A 84 4.04 -3.41 12.45
C ALA A 84 4.05 -3.05 10.94
N MET A 85 5.21 -2.63 10.41
CA MET A 85 5.35 -2.30 8.99
C MET A 85 5.11 -3.52 8.09
N LYS A 86 5.66 -4.69 8.44
CA LYS A 86 5.41 -5.95 7.70
C LYS A 86 3.92 -6.28 7.62
N GLN A 87 3.19 -6.05 8.71
CA GLN A 87 1.77 -6.35 8.80
C GLN A 87 0.94 -5.47 7.88
N VAL A 88 1.19 -4.15 7.88
CA VAL A 88 0.38 -3.19 7.09
C VAL A 88 0.78 -3.10 5.62
N SER A 89 2.06 -3.36 5.29
CA SER A 89 2.58 -3.24 3.92
C SER A 89 2.46 -4.51 3.08
N GLY A 90 1.98 -5.61 3.68
CA GLY A 90 1.98 -6.92 3.02
C GLY A 90 1.20 -6.97 1.71
N SER A 91 0.05 -6.29 1.62
CA SER A 91 -0.77 -6.23 0.40
C SER A 91 -0.42 -5.04 -0.50
N LEU A 92 0.26 -4.01 0.00
CA LEU A 92 0.45 -2.72 -0.68
C LEU A 92 0.98 -2.85 -2.12
N ARG A 93 1.96 -3.72 -2.34
CA ARG A 93 2.54 -3.93 -3.67
C ARG A 93 1.53 -4.56 -4.64
N LEU A 94 0.72 -5.50 -4.15
CA LEU A 94 -0.32 -6.15 -4.93
C LEU A 94 -1.43 -5.16 -5.27
N ASP A 95 -1.87 -4.38 -4.30
CA ASP A 95 -2.92 -3.37 -4.45
C ASP A 95 -2.51 -2.31 -5.50
N LEU A 96 -1.25 -1.84 -5.44
CA LEU A 96 -0.71 -0.91 -6.43
C LEU A 96 -0.53 -1.53 -7.82
N SER A 97 -0.19 -2.81 -7.92
CA SER A 97 -0.12 -3.52 -9.21
C SER A 97 -1.49 -3.65 -9.83
N GLN A 98 -2.48 -4.07 -9.05
CA GLN A 98 -3.87 -4.16 -9.48
C GLN A 98 -4.43 -2.79 -9.90
N TYR A 99 -4.15 -1.76 -9.13
CA TYR A 99 -4.51 -0.39 -9.50
C TYR A 99 -3.99 0.00 -10.88
N ARG A 100 -2.71 -0.26 -11.16
CA ARG A 100 -2.10 0.07 -12.47
C ARG A 100 -2.77 -0.64 -13.65
N GLU A 101 -3.12 -1.91 -13.46
CA GLU A 101 -3.84 -2.68 -14.47
C GLU A 101 -5.24 -2.10 -14.70
N LEU A 102 -5.97 -1.80 -13.63
CA LEU A 102 -7.32 -1.21 -13.70
C LEU A 102 -7.30 0.21 -14.26
N GLU A 103 -6.31 1.04 -13.93
CA GLU A 103 -6.11 2.38 -14.49
C GLU A 103 -5.97 2.33 -16.02
N ALA A 104 -5.18 1.37 -16.53
CA ALA A 104 -5.04 1.16 -17.96
C ALA A 104 -6.37 0.73 -18.62
N PHE A 105 -7.14 -0.16 -17.99
CA PHE A 105 -8.46 -0.56 -18.48
C PHE A 105 -9.47 0.59 -18.49
N ALA A 106 -9.51 1.37 -17.41
CA ALA A 106 -10.40 2.54 -17.30
C ALA A 106 -10.10 3.59 -18.39
N ALA A 107 -8.84 3.79 -18.73
CA ALA A 107 -8.41 4.70 -19.78
C ALA A 107 -8.93 4.30 -21.18
N PHE A 108 -9.23 3.02 -21.41
CA PHE A 108 -9.83 2.51 -22.66
C PHE A 108 -11.37 2.59 -22.67
N GLY A 109 -12.00 3.16 -21.66
CA GLY A 109 -13.45 3.34 -21.59
C GLY A 109 -14.23 2.06 -21.33
N SER A 110 -13.61 1.05 -20.73
CA SER A 110 -14.28 -0.18 -20.34
C SER A 110 -15.13 0.05 -19.09
N ASP A 111 -16.35 -0.47 -19.07
CA ASP A 111 -17.18 -0.48 -17.87
C ASP A 111 -16.53 -1.38 -16.82
N LEU A 112 -16.26 -0.82 -15.65
CA LEU A 112 -15.75 -1.57 -14.49
C LEU A 112 -16.93 -2.06 -13.65
N ASP A 113 -16.84 -3.29 -13.16
CA ASP A 113 -17.76 -3.77 -12.13
C ASP A 113 -17.52 -3.01 -10.80
N ALA A 114 -18.46 -3.13 -9.87
CA ALA A 114 -18.39 -2.40 -8.59
C ALA A 114 -17.13 -2.74 -7.77
N ALA A 115 -16.66 -3.99 -7.82
CA ALA A 115 -15.46 -4.40 -7.08
C ALA A 115 -14.19 -3.81 -7.70
N SER A 116 -14.08 -3.82 -9.03
CA SER A 116 -12.96 -3.21 -9.77
C SER A 116 -12.95 -1.69 -9.61
N ALA A 117 -14.12 -1.04 -9.61
CA ALA A 117 -14.22 0.40 -9.35
C ALA A 117 -13.76 0.77 -7.93
N ALA A 118 -14.12 -0.04 -6.92
CA ALA A 118 -13.68 0.14 -5.55
C ALA A 118 -12.15 -0.05 -5.41
N ALA A 119 -11.59 -1.08 -6.07
CA ALA A 119 -10.15 -1.32 -6.07
C ALA A 119 -9.38 -0.19 -6.77
N LEU A 120 -9.90 0.33 -7.89
CA LEU A 120 -9.33 1.50 -8.58
C LEU A 120 -9.33 2.72 -7.65
N GLY A 121 -10.46 3.06 -7.04
CA GLY A 121 -10.57 4.18 -6.13
C GLY A 121 -9.69 4.07 -4.88
N ARG A 122 -9.48 2.86 -4.35
CA ARG A 122 -8.53 2.61 -3.27
C ARG A 122 -7.08 2.82 -3.73
N GLY A 123 -6.73 2.31 -4.90
CA GLY A 123 -5.41 2.48 -5.49
C GLY A 123 -5.03 3.94 -5.73
N GLU A 124 -5.98 4.78 -6.20
CA GLU A 124 -5.78 6.22 -6.34
C GLU A 124 -5.41 6.88 -5.01
N ARG A 125 -6.09 6.53 -3.93
CA ARG A 125 -5.81 7.06 -2.58
C ARG A 125 -4.47 6.57 -2.05
N LEU A 126 -4.11 5.31 -2.30
CA LEU A 126 -2.79 4.78 -1.96
C LEU A 126 -1.68 5.54 -2.69
N VAL A 127 -1.85 5.84 -3.97
CA VAL A 127 -0.87 6.66 -4.72
C VAL A 127 -0.75 8.06 -4.11
N GLU A 128 -1.86 8.69 -3.69
CA GLU A 128 -1.81 10.00 -3.03
C GLU A 128 -1.09 9.93 -1.67
N LEU A 129 -1.34 8.91 -0.85
CA LEU A 129 -0.67 8.72 0.45
C LEU A 129 0.84 8.52 0.30
N LEU A 130 1.27 7.84 -0.76
CA LEU A 130 2.68 7.57 -1.01
C LEU A 130 3.46 8.79 -1.56
N LYS A 131 2.77 9.88 -1.89
CA LYS A 131 3.44 11.15 -2.25
C LYS A 131 4.00 11.79 -1.00
N GLN A 132 5.26 12.16 -1.05
CA GLN A 132 6.00 12.76 0.06
C GLN A 132 6.66 14.07 -0.38
N SER A 133 6.59 15.08 0.48
CA SER A 133 7.26 16.36 0.23
C SER A 133 8.78 16.20 0.40
N GLN A 134 9.54 17.01 -0.33
CA GLN A 134 10.99 17.01 -0.21
C GLN A 134 11.40 17.45 1.21
N TYR A 135 12.43 16.80 1.76
CA TYR A 135 12.97 17.05 3.10
C TYR A 135 11.96 16.87 4.24
N SER A 136 10.95 16.05 4.04
CA SER A 136 9.92 15.76 5.05
C SER A 136 9.85 14.27 5.35
N PRO A 137 10.84 13.70 6.08
CA PRO A 137 10.82 12.30 6.46
C PRO A 137 9.68 12.03 7.45
N TYR A 138 9.07 10.85 7.35
CA TYR A 138 8.07 10.38 8.31
C TYR A 138 8.74 9.55 9.41
N PRO A 139 8.34 9.71 10.67
CA PRO A 139 8.60 8.71 11.72
C PRO A 139 7.94 7.38 11.35
N VAL A 140 8.55 6.26 11.76
CA VAL A 140 8.07 4.92 11.37
C VAL A 140 6.65 4.61 11.87
N GLU A 141 6.29 5.12 13.05
CA GLU A 141 4.94 5.01 13.60
C GLU A 141 3.89 5.72 12.74
N ASP A 142 4.22 6.90 12.21
CA ASP A 142 3.36 7.64 11.30
C ASP A 142 3.20 6.90 9.96
N GLU A 143 4.30 6.36 9.41
CA GLU A 143 4.26 5.56 8.18
C GLU A 143 3.38 4.32 8.34
N VAL A 144 3.47 3.61 9.48
CA VAL A 144 2.64 2.43 9.76
C VAL A 144 1.16 2.81 9.75
N VAL A 145 0.78 3.89 10.43
CA VAL A 145 -0.61 4.35 10.49
C VAL A 145 -1.08 4.83 9.11
N SER A 146 -0.26 5.58 8.37
CA SER A 146 -0.58 6.05 7.02
C SER A 146 -0.85 4.88 6.05
N ILE A 147 0.03 3.88 6.01
CA ILE A 147 -0.14 2.70 5.16
C ILE A 147 -1.36 1.89 5.61
N TRP A 148 -1.57 1.74 6.92
CA TRP A 148 -2.75 1.07 7.45
C TRP A 148 -4.05 1.76 7.01
N LEU A 149 -4.14 3.10 7.08
CA LEU A 149 -5.30 3.86 6.58
C LEU A 149 -5.64 3.52 5.12
N GLY A 150 -4.63 3.45 4.27
CA GLY A 150 -4.82 3.16 2.85
C GLY A 150 -5.18 1.70 2.57
N THR A 151 -4.48 0.75 3.19
CA THR A 151 -4.65 -0.69 2.90
C THR A 151 -5.87 -1.30 3.57
N SER A 152 -6.31 -0.77 4.73
CA SER A 152 -7.51 -1.25 5.44
C SER A 152 -8.83 -0.69 4.90
N GLY A 153 -8.79 0.16 3.85
CA GLY A 153 -9.99 0.75 3.26
C GLY A 153 -10.59 1.92 4.07
N GLN A 154 -9.89 2.41 5.08
CA GLN A 154 -10.40 3.51 5.90
C GLN A 154 -10.58 4.81 5.11
N LEU A 155 -9.90 4.96 3.97
CA LEU A 155 -10.02 6.13 3.11
C LEU A 155 -11.06 5.98 1.99
N ASP A 156 -11.76 4.85 1.86
CA ASP A 156 -12.66 4.60 0.73
C ASP A 156 -13.80 5.64 0.64
N SER A 157 -14.24 6.20 1.76
CA SER A 157 -15.24 7.28 1.82
C SER A 157 -14.67 8.70 1.67
N VAL A 158 -13.33 8.86 1.65
CA VAL A 158 -12.67 10.17 1.55
C VAL A 158 -12.40 10.48 0.08
N PRO A 159 -12.70 11.69 -0.45
CA PRO A 159 -12.30 12.09 -1.80
C PRO A 159 -10.78 11.99 -2.00
N VAL A 160 -10.34 11.56 -3.19
CA VAL A 160 -8.92 11.38 -3.50
C VAL A 160 -8.10 12.65 -3.22
N GLY A 161 -8.62 13.82 -3.59
CA GLY A 161 -7.96 15.11 -3.35
C GLY A 161 -7.79 15.47 -1.87
N ASP A 162 -8.59 14.89 -1.00
CA ASP A 162 -8.54 15.12 0.46
C ASP A 162 -7.71 14.05 1.21
N ALA A 163 -7.30 12.96 0.56
CA ALA A 163 -6.63 11.83 1.21
C ALA A 163 -5.41 12.25 2.03
N ARG A 164 -4.53 13.09 1.47
CA ARG A 164 -3.33 13.60 2.17
C ARG A 164 -3.66 14.57 3.30
N ARG A 165 -4.72 15.37 3.14
CA ARG A 165 -5.16 16.28 4.20
C ARG A 165 -5.76 15.49 5.34
N PHE A 166 -6.59 14.49 5.03
CA PHE A 166 -7.16 13.56 6.01
C PHE A 166 -6.05 12.84 6.81
N GLU A 167 -5.06 12.24 6.12
CA GLU A 167 -3.92 11.59 6.76
C GLU A 167 -3.22 12.50 7.76
N ARG A 168 -2.82 13.69 7.32
CA ARG A 168 -2.08 14.65 8.17
C ARG A 168 -2.91 15.07 9.38
N GLU A 169 -4.17 15.45 9.19
CA GLU A 169 -5.04 15.89 10.26
C GLU A 169 -5.39 14.76 11.22
N PHE A 170 -5.51 13.51 10.70
CA PHE A 170 -5.71 12.34 11.54
C PHE A 170 -4.47 11.99 12.37
N LEU A 171 -3.27 12.03 11.81
CA LEU A 171 -2.04 11.85 12.59
C LEU A 171 -1.90 12.91 13.70
N ASP A 172 -2.29 14.16 13.43
CA ASP A 172 -2.32 15.22 14.43
C ASP A 172 -3.42 15.00 15.48
N HIS A 173 -4.57 14.46 15.09
CA HIS A 173 -5.62 14.03 16.01
C HIS A 173 -5.11 12.92 16.95
N LEU A 174 -4.47 11.88 16.42
CA LEU A 174 -3.89 10.80 17.23
C LEU A 174 -2.87 11.32 18.24
N ARG A 175 -1.98 12.23 17.85
CA ARG A 175 -0.99 12.82 18.76
C ARG A 175 -1.62 13.55 19.94
N ARG A 176 -2.79 14.17 19.72
CA ARG A 176 -3.50 14.95 20.74
C ARG A 176 -4.39 14.11 21.65
N SER A 177 -5.09 13.12 21.09
CA SER A 177 -6.12 12.35 21.79
C SER A 177 -5.70 10.93 22.16
N GLU A 178 -4.87 10.29 21.33
CA GLU A 178 -4.51 8.88 21.40
C GLU A 178 -2.99 8.65 21.21
N GLY A 179 -2.16 9.56 21.68
CA GLY A 179 -0.69 9.51 21.50
C GLY A 179 -0.06 8.19 21.93
N GLY A 180 -0.68 7.48 22.88
CA GLY A 180 -0.25 6.14 23.28
C GLY A 180 -0.22 5.10 22.18
N ILE A 181 -1.00 5.26 21.08
CA ILE A 181 -0.95 4.38 19.92
C ILE A 181 0.37 4.52 19.18
N LEU A 182 0.77 5.76 18.88
CA LEU A 182 2.02 6.04 18.17
C LEU A 182 3.23 5.65 19.02
N ASP A 183 3.19 5.94 20.33
CA ASP A 183 4.23 5.55 21.29
C ASP A 183 4.40 4.02 21.34
N GLU A 184 3.29 3.27 21.38
CA GLU A 184 3.33 1.81 21.40
C GLU A 184 3.97 1.23 20.12
N ILE A 185 3.61 1.75 18.94
CA ILE A 185 4.20 1.32 17.66
C ILE A 185 5.69 1.62 17.64
N ARG A 186 6.10 2.82 18.06
CA ARG A 186 7.50 3.24 18.09
C ARG A 186 8.34 2.38 19.04
N ASP A 187 7.85 2.15 20.26
CA ASP A 187 8.63 1.53 21.31
C ASP A 187 8.66 -0.01 21.17
N THR A 188 7.59 -0.62 20.67
CA THR A 188 7.48 -2.09 20.54
C THR A 188 7.77 -2.60 19.14
N GLY A 189 7.65 -1.75 18.11
CA GLY A 189 7.71 -2.15 16.70
C GLY A 189 6.58 -3.09 16.27
N LYS A 190 5.47 -3.14 17.03
CA LYS A 190 4.33 -4.04 16.80
C LYS A 190 3.03 -3.25 16.64
N LEU A 191 2.06 -3.87 16.01
CA LEU A 191 0.68 -3.37 15.87
C LEU A 191 -0.28 -4.48 16.32
N PRO A 192 -0.53 -4.63 17.64
CA PRO A 192 -1.47 -5.62 18.18
C PRO A 192 -2.90 -5.35 17.74
N ASP A 193 -3.74 -6.38 17.76
CA ASP A 193 -5.17 -6.27 17.38
C ASP A 193 -5.92 -5.25 18.26
N GLU A 194 -5.60 -5.17 19.54
CA GLU A 194 -6.15 -4.16 20.45
C GLU A 194 -5.84 -2.73 19.99
N THR A 195 -4.63 -2.51 19.49
CA THR A 195 -4.21 -1.19 18.96
C THR A 195 -4.89 -0.88 17.63
N ILE A 196 -5.13 -1.91 16.79
CA ILE A 196 -5.93 -1.77 15.56
C ILE A 196 -7.35 -1.35 15.90
N GLU A 197 -8.00 -2.01 16.87
CA GLU A 197 -9.35 -1.65 17.31
C GLU A 197 -9.44 -0.20 17.85
N ARG A 198 -8.39 0.26 18.52
CA ARG A 198 -8.29 1.66 18.98
C ARG A 198 -8.17 2.61 17.79
N LEU A 199 -7.32 2.26 16.80
CA LEU A 199 -7.19 3.02 15.55
C LEU A 199 -8.52 3.11 14.80
N GLU A 200 -9.23 2.00 14.65
CA GLU A 200 -10.55 1.96 13.97
C GLU A 200 -11.58 2.86 14.65
N ARG A 201 -11.65 2.82 15.98
CA ARG A 201 -12.53 3.71 16.75
C ARG A 201 -12.16 5.18 16.56
N SER A 202 -10.87 5.49 16.62
CA SER A 202 -10.37 6.85 16.45
C SER A 202 -10.63 7.39 15.04
N VAL A 203 -10.41 6.56 14.00
CA VAL A 203 -10.72 6.95 12.61
C VAL A 203 -12.20 7.19 12.42
N LYS A 204 -13.06 6.33 12.97
CA LYS A 204 -14.52 6.50 12.87
C LYS A 204 -14.97 7.84 13.48
N GLN A 205 -14.49 8.14 14.69
CA GLN A 205 -14.77 9.41 15.34
C GLN A 205 -14.24 10.60 14.53
N PHE A 206 -13.00 10.50 14.04
CA PHE A 206 -12.39 11.59 13.26
C PHE A 206 -13.14 11.84 11.94
N LYS A 207 -13.65 10.80 11.27
CA LYS A 207 -14.48 10.94 10.06
C LYS A 207 -15.76 11.74 10.27
N GLU A 208 -16.37 11.67 11.46
CA GLU A 208 -17.56 12.46 11.81
C GLU A 208 -17.25 13.96 11.92
N GLU A 209 -16.03 14.30 12.35
CA GLU A 209 -15.56 15.67 12.51
C GLU A 209 -14.94 16.24 11.22
N PHE A 210 -14.42 15.37 10.35
CA PHE A 210 -13.72 15.78 9.15
C PHE A 210 -14.68 16.25 8.06
N THR A 211 -14.50 17.50 7.61
CA THR A 211 -15.25 18.07 6.50
C THR A 211 -14.39 18.01 5.23
N THR A 212 -14.89 17.35 4.20
CA THR A 212 -14.24 17.25 2.89
C THR A 212 -14.24 18.59 2.16
N SER A 213 -13.42 18.74 1.11
CA SER A 213 -13.30 19.98 0.35
C SER A 213 -14.60 20.41 -0.35
N ASP A 214 -15.52 19.46 -0.60
CA ASP A 214 -16.86 19.72 -1.15
C ASP A 214 -17.91 20.05 -0.05
N GLY A 215 -17.51 20.11 1.22
CA GLY A 215 -18.36 20.44 2.34
C GLY A 215 -19.18 19.25 2.89
N SER A 216 -18.96 18.03 2.40
CA SER A 216 -19.59 16.82 2.91
C SER A 216 -18.82 16.23 4.11
N SER A 217 -19.45 15.34 4.88
CA SER A 217 -18.77 14.56 5.91
C SER A 217 -18.06 13.36 5.28
N ALA A 218 -16.87 13.01 5.78
CA ALA A 218 -16.17 11.80 5.39
C ALA A 218 -16.75 10.51 6.02
N ALA A 219 -17.72 10.64 6.93
CA ALA A 219 -18.43 9.49 7.49
C ALA A 219 -19.17 8.73 6.37
N PRO A 220 -19.14 7.38 6.39
CA PRO A 220 -19.90 6.59 5.44
C PRO A 220 -21.38 7.00 5.52
N LYS A 221 -22.00 7.28 4.38
CA LYS A 221 -23.46 7.39 4.33
C LYS A 221 -24.00 5.99 4.62
N GLU A 222 -24.73 5.82 5.71
CA GLU A 222 -25.55 4.63 5.90
C GLU A 222 -26.56 4.62 4.74
N GLU A 223 -26.34 3.76 3.76
CA GLU A 223 -27.41 3.44 2.82
C GLU A 223 -28.52 2.81 3.66
N PRO A 224 -29.77 3.31 3.58
CA PRO A 224 -30.87 2.66 4.25
C PRO A 224 -30.90 1.23 3.73
N THR A 225 -30.71 0.27 4.62
CA THR A 225 -30.94 -1.14 4.33
C THR A 225 -32.42 -1.21 3.95
N GLU A 226 -32.72 -1.28 2.64
CA GLU A 226 -34.07 -1.64 2.23
C GLU A 226 -34.35 -3.00 2.86
N ALA A 227 -35.34 -3.04 3.75
CA ALA A 227 -35.79 -4.28 4.31
C ALA A 227 -36.16 -5.18 3.10
N MET A 228 -35.49 -6.32 2.96
CA MET A 228 -35.89 -7.33 1.99
C MET A 228 -37.36 -7.65 2.27
N ASP A 229 -38.22 -7.36 1.31
CA ASP A 229 -39.62 -7.77 1.36
C ASP A 229 -39.65 -9.29 1.51
N GLU A 230 -40.41 -9.77 2.49
CA GLU A 230 -40.57 -11.21 2.81
C GLU A 230 -41.17 -12.03 1.64
N ASP A 231 -41.55 -11.39 0.54
CA ASP A 231 -42.14 -12.03 -0.65
C ASP A 231 -41.12 -12.60 -1.67
N ASP A 232 -39.81 -12.43 -1.46
CA ASP A 232 -38.77 -12.91 -2.41
C ASP A 232 -38.16 -14.29 -2.07
N GLU A 233 -38.65 -14.97 -1.00
CA GLU A 233 -38.16 -16.29 -0.59
C GLU A 233 -38.56 -17.44 -1.54
N ASP A 234 -39.38 -17.21 -2.58
CA ASP A 234 -39.98 -18.29 -3.39
C ASP A 234 -39.33 -18.47 -4.80
N ARG A 235 -38.16 -17.84 -5.09
CA ARG A 235 -37.60 -17.86 -6.45
C ARG A 235 -36.32 -18.64 -6.69
N ASP A 236 -35.65 -19.20 -5.71
CA ASP A 236 -34.39 -19.96 -5.94
C ASP A 236 -34.40 -21.40 -5.42
N SER A 237 -35.41 -22.18 -5.84
CA SER A 237 -35.23 -23.62 -5.87
C SER A 237 -34.47 -24.03 -7.13
N VAL A 238 -33.15 -24.01 -7.11
CA VAL A 238 -32.28 -24.55 -8.15
C VAL A 238 -32.51 -26.07 -8.21
N LYS A 239 -33.22 -26.52 -9.24
CA LYS A 239 -33.34 -27.97 -9.56
C LYS A 239 -31.98 -28.49 -10.03
N VAL A 240 -31.20 -29.07 -9.11
CA VAL A 240 -30.00 -29.81 -9.46
C VAL A 240 -30.39 -31.08 -10.21
N ASN A 241 -30.22 -31.10 -11.53
CA ASN A 241 -30.44 -32.29 -12.38
C ASN A 241 -29.22 -33.21 -12.17
N ARG A 242 -29.33 -34.26 -11.34
CA ARG A 242 -28.32 -35.29 -11.21
C ARG A 242 -28.46 -36.28 -12.34
N PRO A 243 -27.43 -36.52 -13.17
CA PRO A 243 -27.47 -37.58 -14.15
C PRO A 243 -27.56 -38.94 -13.44
N ALA A 244 -28.42 -39.82 -13.99
CA ALA A 244 -28.61 -41.18 -13.47
C ALA A 244 -27.31 -42.00 -13.57
N PRO A 245 -27.02 -42.90 -12.63
CA PRO A 245 -25.86 -43.76 -12.72
C PRO A 245 -25.99 -44.74 -13.90
N ALA A 246 -24.94 -44.83 -14.70
CA ALA A 246 -24.86 -45.77 -15.81
C ALA A 246 -24.96 -47.24 -15.29
N GLY A 247 -25.96 -47.93 -15.77
CA GLY A 247 -26.19 -49.33 -15.41
C GLY A 247 -25.03 -50.24 -15.83
N SER A 248 -24.58 -51.09 -14.90
CA SER A 248 -23.69 -52.18 -15.18
C SER A 248 -24.44 -53.25 -16.00
N SER A 249 -24.04 -53.42 -17.27
CA SER A 249 -24.42 -54.64 -18.01
C SER A 249 -23.36 -55.71 -17.77
N ALA A 250 -23.74 -56.71 -17.02
CA ALA A 250 -23.05 -57.99 -16.98
C ALA A 250 -23.43 -58.77 -18.27
N GLY A 251 -22.43 -59.42 -18.85
CA GLY A 251 -22.56 -60.33 -20.01
C GLY A 251 -21.16 -60.78 -20.40
#